data_a25ad35cf7c6c558ef349c18cc21ca69
#
_entry.id   a25ad35cf7c6c558ef349c18cc21ca69
#
_cell.length_a   1.000
_cell.length_b   1.000
_cell.length_c   1.000
_cell.angle_alpha   90.00
_cell.angle_beta   90.00
_cell.angle_gamma   90.00
#
_symmetry.space_group_name_H-M   'P 1'
#
loop_
_entity.id
_entity.type
_entity.pdbx_description
1 polymer ?
#
loop_
_entity_poly.entity_id
_entity_poly.type
_entity_poly.pdbx_seq_one_letter_code
_entity_poly.pdbx_strand_id
1 'polypeptide(L)'
;HIMKMYSAYGFNEFVICCGYKQHVIKEWFADYYLQNSNITFDFTQENKMIVHNNVLEPWKVTLVDTGLNTMTGGRIKRVKEYLDGNTFMLTYGDGVADVNIKELLEYHRSHGKMATITAAQPGGRFGILDIENDGTITNFKEKKKEDGGWINAGFMVLEPSIMDLI
;
A
#
# COMPACT_ATOMS: atom_id res chain seq x y z
N HIS A 1 -2.43 -2.29 -8.55
CA HIS A 1 -1.56 -3.48 -8.40
C HIS A 1 -1.59 -4.01 -6.96
N ILE A 2 -1.33 -3.17 -5.94
CA ILE A 2 -1.30 -3.59 -4.53
C ILE A 2 -2.60 -4.27 -4.11
N MET A 3 -3.76 -3.66 -4.39
CA MET A 3 -5.06 -4.26 -4.06
C MET A 3 -5.26 -5.61 -4.76
N LYS A 4 -4.87 -5.75 -6.04
CA LYS A 4 -4.92 -7.05 -6.75
C LYS A 4 -4.01 -8.09 -6.11
N MET A 5 -2.84 -7.70 -5.63
CA MET A 5 -1.95 -8.61 -4.92
C MET A 5 -2.60 -9.14 -3.64
N TYR A 6 -3.18 -8.28 -2.81
CA TYR A 6 -3.92 -8.71 -1.62
C TYR A 6 -5.16 -9.57 -1.98
N SER A 7 -5.87 -9.19 -3.04
CA SER A 7 -7.04 -9.95 -3.50
C SER A 7 -6.71 -11.38 -3.94
N ALA A 8 -5.51 -11.61 -4.50
CA ALA A 8 -5.04 -12.95 -4.84
C ALA A 8 -4.90 -13.88 -3.62
N TYR A 9 -4.80 -13.30 -2.42
CA TYR A 9 -4.80 -14.01 -1.14
C TYR A 9 -6.16 -13.96 -0.41
N GLY A 10 -7.20 -13.45 -1.08
CA GLY A 10 -8.56 -13.39 -0.53
C GLY A 10 -8.90 -12.14 0.28
N PHE A 11 -8.00 -11.15 0.35
CA PHE A 11 -8.24 -9.89 1.06
C PHE A 11 -8.79 -8.85 0.11
N ASN A 12 -10.08 -8.53 0.26
CA ASN A 12 -10.83 -7.66 -0.65
C ASN A 12 -11.41 -6.40 0.02
N GLU A 13 -11.14 -6.20 1.29
CA GLU A 13 -11.57 -5.01 2.03
C GLU A 13 -10.40 -4.06 2.25
N PHE A 14 -10.53 -2.83 1.79
CA PHE A 14 -9.46 -1.85 1.79
C PHE A 14 -9.89 -0.53 2.37
N VAL A 15 -9.06 0.04 3.24
CA VAL A 15 -9.20 1.39 3.75
C VAL A 15 -8.03 2.23 3.22
N ILE A 16 -8.32 3.25 2.43
CA ILE A 16 -7.31 4.12 1.83
C ILE A 16 -7.26 5.44 2.59
N CYS A 17 -6.11 5.71 3.22
CA CYS A 17 -5.86 6.97 3.91
C CYS A 17 -5.58 8.08 2.88
N CYS A 18 -6.58 8.88 2.57
CA CYS A 18 -6.50 9.96 1.61
C CYS A 18 -5.94 11.24 2.25
N GLY A 19 -5.30 12.07 1.42
CA GLY A 19 -4.76 13.38 1.80
C GLY A 19 -4.61 14.26 0.56
N TYR A 20 -3.36 14.56 0.16
CA TYR A 20 -3.10 15.33 -1.05
C TYR A 20 -3.77 14.69 -2.27
N LYS A 21 -4.44 15.51 -3.09
CA LYS A 21 -5.19 15.08 -4.28
C LYS A 21 -6.22 13.96 -4.03
N GLN A 22 -6.80 13.90 -2.83
CA GLN A 22 -7.81 12.90 -2.50
C GLN A 22 -9.01 12.89 -3.46
N HIS A 23 -9.36 14.04 -4.04
CA HIS A 23 -10.46 14.14 -5.01
C HIS A 23 -10.21 13.26 -6.24
N VAL A 24 -8.97 13.21 -6.75
CA VAL A 24 -8.62 12.37 -7.91
C VAL A 24 -8.84 10.89 -7.62
N ILE A 25 -8.48 10.44 -6.40
CA ILE A 25 -8.69 9.06 -5.99
C ILE A 25 -10.18 8.77 -5.84
N LYS A 26 -10.94 9.69 -5.23
CA LYS A 26 -12.39 9.56 -5.03
C LYS A 26 -13.15 9.54 -6.35
N GLU A 27 -12.82 10.42 -7.27
CA GLU A 27 -13.38 10.46 -8.62
C GLU A 27 -13.12 9.16 -9.37
N TRP A 28 -11.90 8.65 -9.31
CA TRP A 28 -11.55 7.38 -9.95
C TRP A 28 -12.40 6.21 -9.45
N PHE A 29 -12.60 6.10 -8.13
CA PHE A 29 -13.45 5.06 -7.56
C PHE A 29 -14.95 5.29 -7.82
N ALA A 30 -15.40 6.55 -7.84
CA ALA A 30 -16.80 6.89 -8.18
C ALA A 30 -17.15 6.44 -9.58
N ASP A 31 -16.21 6.60 -10.52
CA ASP A 31 -16.41 6.23 -11.93
C ASP A 31 -15.98 4.80 -12.26
N TYR A 32 -15.41 4.07 -11.28
CA TYR A 32 -14.79 2.76 -11.50
C TYR A 32 -15.73 1.76 -12.19
N TYR A 33 -17.01 1.75 -11.79
CA TYR A 33 -18.03 0.89 -12.38
C TYR A 33 -18.22 1.19 -13.88
N LEU A 34 -18.38 2.45 -14.22
CA LEU A 34 -18.62 2.88 -15.61
C LEU A 34 -17.38 2.66 -16.47
N GLN A 35 -16.18 2.97 -15.96
CA GLN A 35 -14.93 2.81 -16.70
C GLN A 35 -14.56 1.36 -16.99
N ASN A 36 -15.07 0.42 -16.20
CA ASN A 36 -14.86 -1.02 -16.37
C ASN A 36 -16.08 -1.75 -16.97
N SER A 37 -17.02 -1.01 -17.57
CA SER A 37 -18.23 -1.54 -18.17
C SER A 37 -18.31 -1.22 -19.67
N ASN A 38 -18.93 -2.10 -20.44
CA ASN A 38 -19.38 -1.78 -21.80
C ASN A 38 -20.72 -1.07 -21.71
N ILE A 39 -20.82 0.17 -22.23
CA ILE A 39 -21.98 1.03 -22.03
C ILE A 39 -22.49 1.55 -23.37
N THR A 40 -23.82 1.56 -23.53
CA THR A 40 -24.49 2.33 -24.57
C THR A 40 -25.20 3.51 -23.93
N PHE A 41 -24.92 4.72 -24.41
CA PHE A 41 -25.69 5.91 -24.11
C PHE A 41 -26.64 6.17 -25.28
N ASP A 42 -27.93 6.05 -25.04
CA ASP A 42 -28.96 6.30 -26.04
C ASP A 42 -29.59 7.68 -25.80
N PHE A 43 -29.11 8.65 -26.53
CA PHE A 43 -29.61 10.03 -26.46
C PHE A 43 -30.93 10.24 -27.24
N THR A 44 -31.40 9.22 -27.96
CA THR A 44 -32.68 9.26 -28.66
C THR A 44 -33.86 8.85 -27.77
N GLN A 45 -33.60 8.23 -26.61
CA GLN A 45 -34.55 7.74 -25.63
C GLN A 45 -34.28 8.27 -24.23
N GLU A 46 -34.52 9.57 -24.00
CA GLU A 46 -34.42 10.22 -22.68
C GLU A 46 -33.09 10.00 -21.95
N ASN A 47 -31.98 9.97 -22.68
CA ASN A 47 -30.64 9.73 -22.17
C ASN A 47 -30.48 8.40 -21.43
N LYS A 48 -31.07 7.35 -21.94
CA LYS A 48 -31.02 6.01 -21.36
C LYS A 48 -29.58 5.46 -21.40
N MET A 49 -29.08 5.03 -20.25
CA MET A 49 -27.81 4.33 -20.13
C MET A 49 -28.06 2.83 -19.99
N ILE A 50 -27.38 2.01 -20.81
CA ILE A 50 -27.45 0.56 -20.77
C ILE A 50 -26.07 0.01 -20.53
N VAL A 51 -25.88 -0.65 -19.39
CA VAL A 51 -24.63 -1.36 -19.07
C VAL A 51 -24.77 -2.80 -19.54
N HIS A 52 -23.86 -3.26 -20.39
CA HIS A 52 -23.88 -4.61 -20.97
C HIS A 52 -23.10 -5.60 -20.12
N ASN A 53 -21.80 -5.41 -20.02
CA ASN A 53 -20.90 -6.26 -19.28
C ASN A 53 -19.99 -5.42 -18.39
N ASN A 54 -19.67 -5.93 -17.22
CA ASN A 54 -18.62 -5.36 -16.38
C ASN A 54 -17.67 -6.46 -15.89
N VAL A 55 -16.42 -6.09 -15.69
CA VAL A 55 -15.39 -6.92 -15.05
C VAL A 55 -14.88 -6.14 -13.86
N LEU A 56 -15.55 -6.31 -12.73
CA LEU A 56 -15.19 -5.62 -11.49
C LEU A 56 -14.39 -6.53 -10.57
N GLU A 57 -13.43 -5.95 -9.91
CA GLU A 57 -12.76 -6.60 -8.79
C GLU A 57 -13.75 -6.67 -7.59
N PRO A 58 -13.70 -7.73 -6.77
CA PRO A 58 -14.63 -7.91 -5.65
C PRO A 58 -14.22 -7.05 -4.44
N TRP A 59 -13.91 -5.79 -4.65
CA TRP A 59 -13.39 -4.91 -3.63
C TRP A 59 -14.48 -4.16 -2.87
N LYS A 60 -14.31 -4.10 -1.54
CA LYS A 60 -14.94 -3.11 -0.67
C LYS A 60 -13.90 -2.06 -0.30
N VAL A 61 -14.08 -0.82 -0.74
CA VAL A 61 -13.09 0.24 -0.57
C VAL A 61 -13.67 1.40 0.19
N THR A 62 -13.02 1.77 1.28
CA THR A 62 -13.34 2.96 2.08
C THR A 62 -12.25 4.01 1.88
N LEU A 63 -12.63 5.21 1.43
CA LEU A 63 -11.73 6.33 1.18
C LEU A 63 -11.89 7.36 2.30
N VAL A 64 -10.91 7.43 3.19
CA VAL A 64 -10.98 8.29 4.39
C VAL A 64 -10.09 9.51 4.22
N ASP A 65 -10.65 10.71 4.38
CA ASP A 65 -9.85 11.93 4.49
C ASP A 65 -9.10 11.94 5.82
N THR A 66 -7.82 11.66 5.76
CA THR A 66 -6.95 11.64 6.93
C THR A 66 -6.15 12.94 7.11
N GLY A 67 -6.46 13.97 6.32
CA GLY A 67 -5.85 15.29 6.39
C GLY A 67 -4.59 15.42 5.53
N LEU A 68 -4.35 16.65 5.06
CA LEU A 68 -3.25 16.95 4.13
C LEU A 68 -1.87 16.72 4.76
N ASN A 69 -1.65 17.26 5.96
CA ASN A 69 -0.35 17.31 6.61
C ASN A 69 -0.16 16.21 7.68
N THR A 70 -1.04 15.23 7.72
CA THR A 70 -0.99 14.15 8.71
C THR A 70 0.10 13.15 8.35
N MET A 71 0.98 12.86 9.30
CA MET A 71 2.03 11.84 9.17
C MET A 71 1.44 10.42 9.27
N THR A 72 2.24 9.41 8.91
CA THR A 72 1.81 8.01 8.74
C THR A 72 1.05 7.47 9.96
N GLY A 73 1.61 7.56 11.17
CA GLY A 73 0.94 7.10 12.39
C GLY A 73 -0.40 7.79 12.61
N GLY A 74 -0.46 9.11 12.46
CA GLY A 74 -1.70 9.87 12.59
C GLY A 74 -2.77 9.47 11.58
N ARG A 75 -2.40 9.06 10.35
CA ARG A 75 -3.35 8.55 9.35
C ARG A 75 -3.94 7.20 9.80
N ILE A 76 -3.09 6.31 10.29
CA ILE A 76 -3.52 5.01 10.81
C ILE A 76 -4.52 5.21 11.96
N LYS A 77 -4.21 6.11 12.90
CA LYS A 77 -5.10 6.41 14.03
C LYS A 77 -6.48 6.92 13.59
N ARG A 78 -6.53 7.75 12.53
CA ARG A 78 -7.79 8.33 12.00
C ARG A 78 -8.69 7.32 11.29
N VAL A 79 -8.17 6.17 10.91
CA VAL A 79 -8.96 5.10 10.29
C VAL A 79 -9.36 3.99 11.25
N LYS A 80 -9.10 4.15 12.56
CA LYS A 80 -9.39 3.15 13.58
C LYS A 80 -10.82 2.60 13.52
N GLU A 81 -11.81 3.47 13.32
CA GLU A 81 -13.23 3.10 13.26
C GLU A 81 -13.60 2.21 12.06
N TYR A 82 -12.76 2.19 11.01
CA TYR A 82 -12.97 1.38 9.80
C TYR A 82 -12.23 0.05 9.83
N LEU A 83 -11.57 -0.31 10.93
CA LEU A 83 -10.76 -1.52 11.07
C LEU A 83 -11.42 -2.58 11.96
N ASP A 84 -12.64 -2.34 12.43
CA ASP A 84 -13.50 -3.27 13.20
C ASP A 84 -12.82 -3.95 14.40
N GLY A 85 -11.71 -3.37 14.90
CA GLY A 85 -10.96 -3.92 16.03
C GLY A 85 -10.23 -5.23 15.74
N ASN A 86 -10.02 -5.56 14.47
CA ASN A 86 -9.32 -6.77 14.04
C ASN A 86 -7.84 -6.51 13.71
N THR A 87 -7.04 -7.57 13.65
CA THR A 87 -5.70 -7.56 13.04
C THR A 87 -5.82 -7.03 11.60
N PHE A 88 -4.99 -6.10 11.22
CA PHE A 88 -5.02 -5.50 9.89
C PHE A 88 -3.65 -5.47 9.23
N MET A 89 -3.65 -5.40 7.92
CA MET A 89 -2.43 -5.24 7.13
C MET A 89 -2.28 -3.79 6.67
N LEU A 90 -1.05 -3.30 6.66
CA LEU A 90 -0.71 -1.95 6.24
C LEU A 90 0.38 -2.00 5.17
N THR A 91 0.22 -1.18 4.14
CA THR A 91 1.27 -0.94 3.14
C THR A 91 1.25 0.50 2.66
N TYR A 92 2.34 0.94 2.05
CA TYR A 92 2.41 2.23 1.35
C TYR A 92 1.80 2.09 -0.04
N GLY A 93 1.10 3.14 -0.50
CA GLY A 93 0.40 3.14 -1.79
C GLY A 93 1.30 3.14 -3.02
N ASP A 94 2.59 3.40 -2.85
CA ASP A 94 3.62 3.47 -3.89
C ASP A 94 4.68 2.36 -3.78
N GLY A 95 4.59 1.49 -2.78
CA GLY A 95 5.51 0.37 -2.58
C GLY A 95 5.00 -0.90 -3.27
N VAL A 96 5.75 -1.40 -4.26
CA VAL A 96 5.47 -2.69 -4.91
C VAL A 96 6.62 -3.65 -4.60
N ALA A 97 6.28 -4.82 -4.06
CA ALA A 97 7.24 -5.87 -3.74
C ALA A 97 6.61 -7.26 -3.91
N ASP A 98 7.43 -8.25 -4.12
CA ASP A 98 7.04 -9.66 -4.16
C ASP A 98 7.04 -10.24 -2.74
N VAL A 99 5.99 -9.93 -1.98
CA VAL A 99 5.80 -10.38 -0.60
C VAL A 99 4.71 -11.44 -0.55
N ASN A 100 5.03 -12.59 0.02
CA ASN A 100 4.03 -13.62 0.30
C ASN A 100 3.17 -13.20 1.51
N ILE A 101 2.00 -12.64 1.22
CA ILE A 101 1.06 -12.13 2.23
C ILE A 101 0.59 -13.21 3.21
N LYS A 102 0.42 -14.44 2.72
CA LYS A 102 0.03 -15.56 3.56
C LYS A 102 1.11 -15.90 4.60
N GLU A 103 2.34 -16.06 4.17
CA GLU A 103 3.47 -16.33 5.07
C GLU A 103 3.71 -15.18 6.06
N LEU A 104 3.58 -13.94 5.62
CA LEU A 104 3.67 -12.76 6.49
C LEU A 104 2.63 -12.80 7.61
N LEU A 105 1.39 -13.15 7.30
CA LEU A 105 0.30 -13.26 8.28
C LEU A 105 0.48 -14.46 9.21
N GLU A 106 0.91 -15.61 8.68
CA GLU A 106 1.22 -16.82 9.47
C GLU A 106 2.36 -16.55 10.44
N TYR A 107 3.42 -15.87 9.98
CA TYR A 107 4.54 -15.47 10.84
C TYR A 107 4.08 -14.51 11.94
N HIS A 108 3.26 -13.50 11.61
CA HIS A 108 2.69 -12.59 12.60
C HIS A 108 1.94 -13.32 13.71
N ARG A 109 1.07 -14.25 13.33
CA ARG A 109 0.28 -15.06 14.28
C ARG A 109 1.15 -15.96 15.16
N SER A 110 2.28 -16.44 14.63
CA SER A 110 3.14 -17.40 15.34
C SER A 110 3.86 -16.78 16.54
N HIS A 111 4.20 -15.49 16.51
CA HIS A 111 4.97 -14.86 17.59
C HIS A 111 4.12 -14.02 18.57
N GLY A 112 2.85 -13.73 18.24
CA GLY A 112 1.91 -13.05 19.13
C GLY A 112 2.27 -11.61 19.53
N LYS A 113 3.11 -10.91 18.74
CA LYS A 113 3.51 -9.53 18.98
C LYS A 113 2.56 -8.58 18.26
N MET A 114 2.51 -7.31 18.69
CA MET A 114 1.61 -6.29 18.16
C MET A 114 1.90 -5.88 16.71
N ALA A 115 3.13 -6.08 16.22
CA ALA A 115 3.52 -5.66 14.89
C ALA A 115 4.51 -6.62 14.25
N THR A 116 4.32 -6.86 12.96
CA THR A 116 5.29 -7.50 12.06
C THR A 116 5.56 -6.57 10.89
N ILE A 117 6.82 -6.37 10.58
CA ILE A 117 7.25 -5.49 9.49
C ILE A 117 8.11 -6.30 8.53
N THR A 118 7.80 -6.23 7.25
CA THR A 118 8.68 -6.79 6.22
C THR A 118 9.93 -5.94 6.09
N ALA A 119 11.08 -6.57 6.26
CA ALA A 119 12.38 -5.94 6.09
C ALA A 119 13.04 -6.40 4.79
N ALA A 120 13.76 -5.51 4.14
CA ALA A 120 14.54 -5.80 2.95
C ALA A 120 15.96 -5.24 3.06
N GLN A 121 16.89 -5.92 2.41
CA GLN A 121 18.24 -5.39 2.18
C GLN A 121 18.32 -4.95 0.71
N PRO A 122 18.18 -3.66 0.43
CA PRO A 122 18.33 -3.18 -0.94
C PRO A 122 19.76 -3.41 -1.38
N GLY A 123 19.93 -4.05 -2.54
CA GLY A 123 21.23 -4.09 -3.20
C GLY A 123 21.72 -2.66 -3.45
N GLY A 124 22.98 -2.39 -3.14
CA GLY A 124 23.57 -1.07 -3.42
C GLY A 124 23.41 -0.73 -4.90
N ARG A 125 22.78 0.41 -5.20
CA ARG A 125 22.66 0.89 -6.58
C ARG A 125 23.93 1.60 -7.07
N PHE A 126 24.84 1.91 -6.13
CA PHE A 126 26.04 2.72 -6.41
C PHE A 126 27.24 2.11 -5.71
N GLY A 127 28.39 2.15 -6.38
CA GLY A 127 29.67 1.83 -5.75
C GLY A 127 30.05 2.84 -4.67
N ILE A 128 30.82 2.39 -3.70
CA ILE A 128 31.40 3.25 -2.65
C ILE A 128 32.78 3.70 -3.13
N LEU A 129 33.05 5.00 -3.00
CA LEU A 129 34.34 5.59 -3.30
C LEU A 129 35.00 5.99 -1.98
N ASP A 130 36.24 5.54 -1.77
CA ASP A 130 37.10 6.10 -0.74
C ASP A 130 37.87 7.24 -1.39
N ILE A 131 37.65 8.47 -0.90
CA ILE A 131 38.24 9.70 -1.46
C ILE A 131 39.13 10.34 -0.42
N GLU A 132 40.39 10.56 -0.76
CA GLU A 132 41.35 11.27 0.06
C GLU A 132 41.10 12.78 0.05
N ASN A 133 41.75 13.53 0.99
CA ASN A 133 41.53 14.96 1.15
C ASN A 133 41.94 15.80 -0.08
N ASP A 134 42.78 15.27 -0.94
CA ASP A 134 43.23 15.88 -2.21
C ASP A 134 42.31 15.56 -3.40
N GLY A 135 41.19 14.80 -3.16
CA GLY A 135 40.25 14.36 -4.20
C GLY A 135 40.67 13.07 -4.93
N THR A 136 41.80 12.44 -4.51
CA THR A 136 42.22 11.17 -5.10
C THR A 136 41.30 10.04 -4.68
N ILE A 137 40.80 9.24 -5.67
CA ILE A 137 40.00 8.05 -5.41
C ILE A 137 40.96 6.89 -5.18
N THR A 138 41.00 6.38 -3.94
CA THR A 138 41.90 5.29 -3.54
C THR A 138 41.25 3.91 -3.63
N ASN A 139 39.90 3.86 -3.62
CA ASN A 139 39.21 2.61 -3.72
C ASN A 139 37.84 2.80 -4.37
N PHE A 140 37.42 1.82 -5.19
CA PHE A 140 36.07 1.69 -5.71
C PHE A 140 35.57 0.31 -5.36
N LYS A 141 34.52 0.25 -4.52
CA LYS A 141 33.95 -1.01 -4.07
C LYS A 141 32.48 -1.08 -4.49
N GLU A 142 32.12 -2.10 -5.25
CA GLU A 142 30.73 -2.44 -5.49
C GLU A 142 30.09 -2.82 -4.15
N LYS A 143 28.99 -2.16 -3.81
CA LYS A 143 28.26 -2.44 -2.55
C LYS A 143 27.62 -3.82 -2.64
N LYS A 144 28.05 -4.76 -1.80
CA LYS A 144 27.42 -6.06 -1.67
C LYS A 144 26.09 -5.91 -0.92
N LYS A 145 25.15 -6.85 -1.14
CA LYS A 145 23.87 -6.88 -0.40
C LYS A 145 24.06 -6.87 1.13
N GLU A 146 25.16 -7.48 1.58
CA GLU A 146 25.53 -7.61 2.99
C GLU A 146 26.04 -6.28 3.63
N ASP A 147 26.47 -5.31 2.81
CA ASP A 147 26.97 -4.01 3.28
C ASP A 147 25.82 -3.00 3.52
N GLY A 148 24.57 -3.34 3.16
CA GLY A 148 23.38 -2.51 3.36
C GLY A 148 22.62 -2.90 4.64
N GLY A 149 22.22 -1.89 5.43
CA GLY A 149 21.31 -2.11 6.57
C GLY A 149 19.93 -2.61 6.12
N TRP A 150 19.20 -3.21 7.04
CA TRP A 150 17.80 -3.56 6.83
C TRP A 150 16.95 -2.29 6.74
N ILE A 151 16.05 -2.23 5.76
CA ILE A 151 15.07 -1.15 5.61
C ILE A 151 13.66 -1.69 5.71
N ASN A 152 12.74 -0.82 6.09
CA ASN A 152 11.30 -1.10 6.07
C ASN A 152 10.82 -1.22 4.61
N ALA A 153 10.33 -2.38 4.23
CA ALA A 153 9.78 -2.66 2.89
C ALA A 153 8.28 -2.31 2.76
N GLY A 154 7.66 -1.80 3.81
CA GLY A 154 6.32 -1.21 3.75
C GLY A 154 5.15 -2.17 3.95
N PHE A 155 5.35 -3.49 3.91
CA PHE A 155 4.30 -4.48 4.18
C PHE A 155 4.34 -4.88 5.65
N MET A 156 3.23 -4.66 6.34
CA MET A 156 3.13 -4.85 7.80
C MET A 156 1.85 -5.58 8.15
N VAL A 157 1.88 -6.30 9.28
CA VAL A 157 0.69 -6.82 9.96
C VAL A 157 0.68 -6.25 11.36
N LEU A 158 -0.45 -5.68 11.76
CA LEU A 158 -0.59 -4.91 12.99
C LEU A 158 -1.81 -5.37 13.78
N GLU A 159 -1.65 -5.48 15.09
CA GLU A 159 -2.75 -5.70 16.00
C GLU A 159 -3.45 -4.37 16.34
N PRO A 160 -4.78 -4.38 16.63
CA PRO A 160 -5.54 -3.18 16.95
C PRO A 160 -4.95 -2.38 18.13
N SER A 161 -4.30 -3.04 19.08
CA SER A 161 -3.65 -2.42 20.24
C SER A 161 -2.53 -1.44 19.87
N ILE A 162 -2.00 -1.50 18.62
CA ILE A 162 -1.01 -0.53 18.13
C ILE A 162 -1.57 0.90 18.16
N MET A 163 -2.89 1.05 18.05
CA MET A 163 -3.57 2.35 18.05
C MET A 163 -3.41 3.12 19.37
N ASP A 164 -3.11 2.43 20.43
CA ASP A 164 -2.93 3.04 21.76
C ASP A 164 -1.51 3.59 21.96
N LEU A 165 -0.59 3.25 21.01
CA LEU A 165 0.80 3.70 20.99
C LEU A 165 1.07 4.85 20.01
N ILE A 166 0.05 5.24 19.22
CA ILE A 166 0.16 6.29 18.19
C ILE A 166 -0.47 7.61 18.66
#